data_d4c80d5ec27378203eb41255c2044f6d
#
_entry.id   d4c80d5ec27378203eb41255c2044f6d
#
_cell.length_a   1.000
_cell.length_b   1.000
_cell.length_c   1.000
_cell.angle_alpha   90.00
_cell.angle_beta   90.00
_cell.angle_gamma   90.00
#
_symmetry.space_group_name_H-M   'P 1'
#
loop_
_entity.id
_entity.type
_entity.pdbx_description
1 polymer ?
#
loop_
_entity_poly.entity_id
_entity_poly.type
_entity_poly.pdbx_seq_one_letter_code
_entity_poly.pdbx_strand_id
1 'polypeptide(L)'
;MKKLLSIFTVLFAVIILSGNSFAQDAVKVDPKHYKVEFENDQVRVLRITYAPGEKGVMHSHPEGMVVFLSNAKGKFTYPDGKTETNNFKKGFTSWVPATTHQGENAGDKPFELIQIEMKSKKKK
;
A
#
# COMPACT_ATOMS: atom_id res chain seq x y z
N MET A 1 -39.16 -1.70 -55.95
CA MET A 1 -38.33 -2.52 -55.05
C MET A 1 -37.84 -1.64 -53.92
N LYS A 2 -38.39 -1.87 -52.74
CA LYS A 2 -37.95 -1.12 -51.53
C LYS A 2 -36.75 -1.84 -50.93
N LYS A 3 -35.60 -1.20 -50.96
CA LYS A 3 -34.41 -1.72 -50.23
C LYS A 3 -34.60 -1.43 -48.77
N LEU A 4 -34.78 -2.48 -47.96
CA LEU A 4 -34.71 -2.39 -46.50
C LEU A 4 -33.24 -2.14 -46.12
N LEU A 5 -32.96 -0.91 -45.66
CA LEU A 5 -31.69 -0.60 -45.04
C LEU A 5 -31.74 -1.14 -43.61
N SER A 6 -31.13 -2.29 -43.38
CA SER A 6 -30.96 -2.84 -42.04
C SER A 6 -29.90 -2.00 -41.32
N ILE A 7 -30.35 -1.14 -40.44
CA ILE A 7 -29.45 -0.42 -39.51
C ILE A 7 -29.08 -1.39 -38.43
N PHE A 8 -27.89 -1.95 -38.56
CA PHE A 8 -27.27 -2.74 -37.49
C PHE A 8 -26.78 -1.75 -36.42
N THR A 9 -27.59 -1.51 -35.41
CA THR A 9 -27.18 -0.75 -34.23
C THR A 9 -26.27 -1.65 -33.40
N VAL A 10 -24.96 -1.48 -33.57
CA VAL A 10 -23.98 -2.09 -32.69
C VAL A 10 -24.05 -1.34 -31.38
N LEU A 11 -24.77 -1.93 -30.44
CA LEU A 11 -24.79 -1.48 -29.04
C LEU A 11 -23.41 -1.82 -28.44
N PHE A 12 -22.51 -0.86 -28.44
CA PHE A 12 -21.24 -0.97 -27.76
C PHE A 12 -21.55 -0.92 -26.26
N ALA A 13 -21.73 -2.07 -25.65
CA ALA A 13 -21.79 -2.19 -24.21
C ALA A 13 -20.39 -1.83 -23.66
N VAL A 14 -20.23 -0.59 -23.24
CA VAL A 14 -19.09 -0.18 -22.42
C VAL A 14 -19.26 -0.90 -21.09
N ILE A 15 -18.63 -2.06 -20.98
CA ILE A 15 -18.42 -2.70 -19.69
C ILE A 15 -17.48 -1.79 -18.93
N ILE A 16 -18.04 -0.91 -18.12
CA ILE A 16 -17.28 -0.22 -17.09
C ILE A 16 -16.93 -1.32 -16.09
N LEU A 17 -15.77 -1.93 -16.30
CA LEU A 17 -15.11 -2.65 -15.25
C LEU A 17 -14.77 -1.59 -14.20
N SER A 18 -15.71 -1.34 -13.30
CA SER A 18 -15.42 -0.78 -12.01
C SER A 18 -14.53 -1.81 -11.33
N GLY A 19 -13.23 -1.74 -11.65
CA GLY A 19 -12.22 -2.48 -10.93
C GLY A 19 -12.35 -2.06 -9.48
N ASN A 20 -12.95 -2.92 -8.65
CA ASN A 20 -12.73 -2.86 -7.25
C ASN A 20 -11.20 -2.95 -7.09
N SER A 21 -10.54 -1.80 -6.95
CA SER A 21 -9.18 -1.79 -6.48
C SER A 21 -9.25 -2.24 -5.03
N PHE A 22 -9.28 -3.55 -4.82
CA PHE A 22 -9.03 -4.10 -3.50
C PHE A 22 -7.65 -3.59 -3.12
N ALA A 23 -7.61 -2.73 -2.07
CA ALA A 23 -6.39 -2.30 -1.46
C ALA A 23 -5.54 -3.55 -1.19
N GLN A 24 -4.40 -3.69 -1.90
CA GLN A 24 -3.56 -4.87 -1.77
C GLN A 24 -2.86 -4.85 -0.41
N ASP A 25 -3.10 -5.90 0.36
CA ASP A 25 -2.50 -6.08 1.68
C ASP A 25 -0.98 -6.26 1.55
N ALA A 26 -0.21 -5.43 2.27
CA ALA A 26 1.25 -5.46 2.23
C ALA A 26 1.84 -6.84 2.53
N VAL A 27 1.30 -7.53 3.53
CA VAL A 27 1.78 -8.87 3.93
C VAL A 27 1.53 -9.91 2.85
N LYS A 28 0.45 -9.78 2.08
CA LYS A 28 0.10 -10.71 1.00
C LYS A 28 0.94 -10.48 -0.25
N VAL A 29 1.17 -9.21 -0.62
CA VAL A 29 1.87 -8.89 -1.87
C VAL A 29 3.37 -8.72 -1.71
N ASP A 30 3.85 -8.44 -0.50
CA ASP A 30 5.26 -8.22 -0.19
C ASP A 30 5.69 -8.87 1.14
N PRO A 31 5.54 -10.20 1.25
CA PRO A 31 5.87 -10.91 2.49
C PRO A 31 7.37 -10.90 2.82
N LYS A 32 8.22 -10.52 1.86
CA LYS A 32 9.66 -10.34 2.12
C LYS A 32 9.92 -9.22 3.10
N HIS A 33 9.21 -8.10 2.95
CA HIS A 33 9.45 -6.89 3.74
C HIS A 33 8.48 -6.72 4.92
N TYR A 34 7.27 -7.30 4.83
CA TYR A 34 6.17 -7.09 5.80
C TYR A 34 5.80 -8.40 6.48
N LYS A 35 6.02 -8.47 7.79
CA LYS A 35 5.70 -9.65 8.60
C LYS A 35 4.78 -9.28 9.74
N VAL A 36 3.74 -10.09 9.96
CA VAL A 36 2.86 -9.94 11.13
C VAL A 36 3.59 -10.43 12.36
N GLU A 37 3.75 -9.56 13.37
CA GLU A 37 4.28 -9.93 14.68
C GLU A 37 3.19 -10.21 15.70
N PHE A 38 2.09 -9.47 15.61
CA PHE A 38 0.94 -9.60 16.50
C PHE A 38 -0.32 -9.18 15.78
N GLU A 39 -1.42 -9.83 16.09
CA GLU A 39 -2.73 -9.46 15.56
C GLU A 39 -3.82 -9.84 16.55
N ASN A 40 -4.79 -8.94 16.73
CA ASN A 40 -6.03 -9.19 17.45
C ASN A 40 -7.20 -8.49 16.74
N ASP A 41 -8.35 -8.37 17.40
CA ASP A 41 -9.54 -7.73 16.82
C ASP A 41 -9.39 -6.22 16.60
N GLN A 42 -8.41 -5.58 17.22
CA GLN A 42 -8.24 -4.13 17.23
C GLN A 42 -7.09 -3.66 16.36
N VAL A 43 -5.99 -4.40 16.34
CA VAL A 43 -4.75 -4.01 15.67
C VAL A 43 -4.07 -5.19 14.99
N ARG A 44 -3.28 -4.85 13.97
CA ARG A 44 -2.28 -5.74 13.39
C ARG A 44 -0.92 -5.05 13.45
N VAL A 45 0.04 -5.68 14.08
CA VAL A 45 1.41 -5.16 14.24
C VAL A 45 2.31 -5.81 13.21
N LEU A 46 2.91 -5.00 12.35
CA LEU A 46 3.83 -5.42 11.32
C LEU A 46 5.26 -5.05 11.69
N ARG A 47 6.18 -5.97 11.50
CA ARG A 47 7.60 -5.67 11.39
C ARG A 47 7.95 -5.48 9.94
N ILE A 48 8.61 -4.37 9.63
CA ILE A 48 8.98 -3.97 8.28
C ILE A 48 10.48 -3.83 8.20
N THR A 49 11.11 -4.51 7.25
CA THR A 49 12.56 -4.50 7.06
C THR A 49 12.91 -4.32 5.59
N TYR A 50 13.88 -3.45 5.31
CA TYR A 50 14.42 -3.22 3.98
C TYR A 50 15.95 -3.19 4.03
N ALA A 51 16.60 -4.00 3.21
CA ALA A 51 18.02 -3.87 2.96
C ALA A 51 18.31 -2.66 2.04
N PRO A 52 19.54 -2.14 2.01
CA PRO A 52 19.89 -1.01 1.17
C PRO A 52 19.49 -1.23 -0.29
N GLY A 53 18.82 -0.24 -0.90
CA GLY A 53 18.41 -0.27 -2.29
C GLY A 53 17.21 -1.19 -2.59
N GLU A 54 16.69 -1.92 -1.62
CA GLU A 54 15.51 -2.75 -1.84
C GLU A 54 14.26 -1.92 -2.06
N LYS A 55 13.47 -2.35 -3.02
CA LYS A 55 12.19 -1.77 -3.40
C LYS A 55 11.07 -2.77 -3.20
N GLY A 56 10.03 -2.35 -2.51
CA GLY A 56 8.87 -3.19 -2.24
C GLY A 56 7.87 -3.21 -3.39
N VAL A 57 6.75 -3.84 -3.14
CA VAL A 57 5.59 -3.92 -4.04
C VAL A 57 4.56 -2.85 -3.63
N MET A 58 3.86 -2.26 -4.61
CA MET A 58 2.76 -1.33 -4.33
C MET A 58 1.70 -2.03 -3.48
N HIS A 59 1.34 -1.42 -2.36
CA HIS A 59 0.39 -1.98 -1.40
C HIS A 59 -0.35 -0.89 -0.64
N SER A 60 -1.34 -1.29 0.14
CA SER A 60 -2.14 -0.40 0.95
C SER A 60 -2.07 -0.75 2.43
N HIS A 61 -2.14 0.27 3.25
CA HIS A 61 -2.27 0.16 4.71
C HIS A 61 -3.49 0.94 5.19
N PRO A 62 -4.22 0.43 6.19
CA PRO A 62 -5.14 1.27 6.96
C PRO A 62 -4.35 2.29 7.78
N GLU A 63 -5.05 3.25 8.37
CA GLU A 63 -4.44 4.19 9.30
C GLU A 63 -3.81 3.49 10.51
N GLY A 64 -2.83 4.12 11.11
CA GLY A 64 -2.16 3.57 12.28
C GLY A 64 -0.94 4.36 12.73
N MET A 65 -0.08 3.69 13.49
CA MET A 65 1.16 4.27 14.02
C MET A 65 2.38 3.60 13.39
N VAL A 66 3.42 4.38 13.18
CA VAL A 66 4.75 3.87 12.85
C VAL A 66 5.75 4.22 13.94
N VAL A 67 6.68 3.31 14.20
CA VAL A 67 7.80 3.48 15.14
C VAL A 67 9.07 2.98 14.45
N PHE A 68 10.02 3.87 14.18
CA PHE A 68 11.29 3.50 13.56
C PHE A 68 12.25 2.92 14.61
N LEU A 69 12.73 1.70 14.35
CA LEU A 69 13.68 1.00 15.23
C LEU A 69 15.14 1.30 14.84
N SER A 70 15.35 1.89 13.69
CA SER A 70 16.65 2.34 13.19
C SER A 70 16.50 3.65 12.42
N ASN A 71 17.63 4.33 12.13
CA ASN A 71 17.62 5.40 11.15
C ASN A 71 17.23 4.84 9.78
N ALA A 72 16.50 5.62 8.99
CA ALA A 72 16.05 5.19 7.68
C ALA A 72 16.05 6.36 6.69
N LYS A 73 16.37 6.05 5.43
CA LYS A 73 16.09 6.92 4.30
C LYS A 73 15.06 6.20 3.43
N GLY A 74 13.81 6.56 3.58
CA GLY A 74 12.69 5.95 2.87
C GLY A 74 12.26 6.76 1.67
N LYS A 75 12.05 6.11 0.53
CA LYS A 75 11.41 6.70 -0.63
C LYS A 75 10.06 6.02 -0.84
N PHE A 76 9.05 6.82 -1.06
CA PHE A 76 7.71 6.35 -1.34
C PHE A 76 7.28 6.77 -2.73
N THR A 77 6.69 5.84 -3.47
CA THR A 77 6.08 6.09 -4.77
C THR A 77 4.57 5.84 -4.61
N TYR A 78 3.77 6.82 -5.03
CA TYR A 78 2.32 6.77 -4.96
C TYR A 78 1.70 6.32 -6.28
N PRO A 79 0.41 5.91 -6.32
CA PRO A 79 -0.22 5.41 -7.55
C PRO A 79 -0.22 6.39 -8.72
N ASP A 80 -0.19 7.70 -8.45
CA ASP A 80 -0.09 8.75 -9.47
C ASP A 80 1.33 8.97 -10.03
N GLY A 81 2.31 8.19 -9.55
CA GLY A 81 3.72 8.28 -9.92
C GLY A 81 4.53 9.31 -9.15
N LYS A 82 3.90 10.11 -8.29
CA LYS A 82 4.63 11.04 -7.40
C LYS A 82 5.50 10.28 -6.42
N THR A 83 6.64 10.85 -6.09
CA THR A 83 7.59 10.28 -5.12
C THR A 83 7.90 11.26 -4.00
N GLU A 84 8.20 10.71 -2.84
CA GLU A 84 8.61 11.45 -1.65
C GLU A 84 9.76 10.70 -0.98
N THR A 85 10.82 11.42 -0.61
CA THR A 85 11.97 10.85 0.10
C THR A 85 12.15 11.55 1.44
N ASN A 86 12.19 10.78 2.50
CA ASN A 86 12.29 11.29 3.86
C ASN A 86 13.39 10.57 4.64
N ASN A 87 14.03 11.31 5.55
CA ASN A 87 14.94 10.76 6.53
C ASN A 87 14.23 10.62 7.88
N PHE A 88 14.31 9.45 8.46
CA PHE A 88 13.76 9.15 9.77
C PHE A 88 14.86 8.81 10.75
N LYS A 89 14.74 9.26 11.98
CA LYS A 89 15.63 8.90 13.07
C LYS A 89 15.10 7.71 13.85
N LYS A 90 16.00 6.89 14.37
CA LYS A 90 15.63 5.86 15.35
C LYS A 90 14.75 6.45 16.46
N GLY A 91 13.64 5.80 16.76
CA GLY A 91 12.66 6.27 17.74
C GLY A 91 11.61 7.23 17.20
N PHE A 92 11.71 7.67 15.93
CA PHE A 92 10.66 8.48 15.31
C PHE A 92 9.33 7.73 15.33
N THR A 93 8.29 8.41 15.78
CA THR A 93 6.95 7.86 15.93
C THR A 93 5.95 8.84 15.34
N SER A 94 5.02 8.35 14.53
CA SER A 94 3.98 9.18 13.91
C SER A 94 2.71 8.40 13.66
N TRP A 95 1.58 9.09 13.77
CA TRP A 95 0.35 8.61 13.16
C TRP A 95 0.45 8.74 11.64
N VAL A 96 -0.01 7.73 10.91
CA VAL A 96 -0.06 7.72 9.46
C VAL A 96 -1.49 7.46 8.99
N PRO A 97 -2.01 8.24 8.03
CA PRO A 97 -3.33 7.97 7.46
C PRO A 97 -3.31 6.69 6.62
N ALA A 98 -4.50 6.18 6.31
CA ALA A 98 -4.62 5.13 5.30
C ALA A 98 -3.97 5.58 3.99
N THR A 99 -3.17 4.72 3.39
CA THR A 99 -2.36 5.06 2.21
C THR A 99 -2.14 3.87 1.30
N THR A 100 -1.91 4.16 0.03
CA THR A 100 -1.40 3.22 -0.97
C THR A 100 -0.07 3.74 -1.48
N HIS A 101 0.96 2.95 -1.38
CA HIS A 101 2.30 3.32 -1.80
C HIS A 101 3.20 2.12 -2.09
N GLN A 102 4.35 2.41 -2.67
CA GLN A 102 5.48 1.51 -2.79
C GLN A 102 6.64 2.09 -1.98
N GLY A 103 7.16 1.31 -1.02
CA GLY A 103 8.30 1.69 -0.21
C GLY A 103 9.63 1.29 -0.87
N GLU A 104 10.68 2.03 -0.58
CA GLU A 104 12.04 1.75 -1.02
C GLU A 104 13.04 2.23 0.03
N ASN A 105 14.08 1.45 0.28
CA ASN A 105 15.23 1.92 1.04
C ASN A 105 16.17 2.68 0.10
N ALA A 106 16.14 4.01 0.15
CA ALA A 106 16.98 4.89 -0.65
C ALA A 106 18.32 5.20 0.02
N GLY A 107 18.62 4.57 1.15
CA GLY A 107 19.86 4.71 1.89
C GLY A 107 20.86 3.60 1.61
N ASP A 108 21.96 3.63 2.34
CA ASP A 108 23.08 2.69 2.23
C ASP A 108 23.15 1.70 3.40
N LYS A 109 22.18 1.76 4.32
CA LYS A 109 22.04 0.87 5.49
C LYS A 109 20.66 0.23 5.55
N PRO A 110 20.54 -0.99 6.09
CA PRO A 110 19.23 -1.58 6.32
C PRO A 110 18.45 -0.74 7.33
N PHE A 111 17.14 -0.75 7.23
CA PHE A 111 16.29 -0.17 8.25
C PHE A 111 15.15 -1.11 8.67
N GLU A 112 14.64 -0.82 9.84
CA GLU A 112 13.57 -1.57 10.46
C GLU A 112 12.59 -0.63 11.17
N LEU A 113 11.31 -0.92 11.04
CA LEU A 113 10.26 -0.20 11.75
C LEU A 113 9.12 -1.14 12.13
N ILE A 114 8.34 -0.70 13.08
CA ILE A 114 7.05 -1.30 13.44
C ILE A 114 5.94 -0.41 12.91
N GLN A 115 4.96 -1.01 12.27
CA GLN A 115 3.70 -0.37 11.91
C GLN A 115 2.56 -1.06 12.64
N ILE A 116 1.76 -0.27 13.35
CA ILE A 116 0.55 -0.73 14.03
C ILE A 116 -0.63 -0.28 13.19
N GLU A 117 -1.23 -1.22 12.48
CA GLU A 117 -2.42 -0.98 11.65
C GLU A 117 -3.67 -1.09 12.51
N MET A 118 -4.53 -0.07 12.44
CA MET A 118 -5.80 -0.08 13.15
C MET A 118 -6.84 -0.87 12.35
N LYS A 119 -7.54 -1.78 13.00
CA LYS A 119 -8.65 -2.49 12.37
C LYS A 119 -9.94 -1.69 12.53
N SER A 120 -10.74 -1.64 11.47
CA SER A 120 -12.06 -1.02 11.56
C SER A 120 -12.94 -1.80 12.55
N LYS A 121 -13.67 -1.08 13.41
CA LYS A 121 -14.66 -1.71 14.30
C LYS A 121 -15.70 -2.41 13.43
N LYS A 122 -15.93 -3.71 13.65
CA LYS A 122 -17.07 -4.40 13.07
C LYS A 122 -18.32 -3.66 13.55
N LYS A 123 -19.12 -3.15 12.63
CA LYS A 123 -20.46 -2.65 12.98
C LYS A 123 -21.23 -3.83 13.55
N LYS A 124 -21.71 -3.69 14.81
CA LYS A 124 -22.64 -4.63 15.40
C LYS A 124 -23.99 -4.54 14.72
#